data_de9daadc6a48cb17111ee046b62c5265
#
_entry.id   de9daadc6a48cb17111ee046b62c5265
#
_cell.length_a   1.000
_cell.length_b   1.000
_cell.length_c   1.000
_cell.angle_alpha   90.00
_cell.angle_beta   90.00
_cell.angle_gamma   90.00
#
_symmetry.space_group_name_H-M   'P 1'
#
loop_
_entity.id
_entity.type
_entity.pdbx_description
1 polymer ?
#
loop_
_entity_poly.entity_id
_entity_poly.type
_entity_poly.pdbx_seq_one_letter_code
_entity_poly.pdbx_strand_id
1 'polypeptide(L)'
;PQIHTGAVETREERLAEQEYAENQTEMKDLEIVAADTSEQVHGGQLQLKLPEGVTGSDIQFTNDYVTQTIRISIPGTDRSYFENGPITGSSNHIATLSYSSKGEDGVIEIVMDRVYELKTEYDNAYYYFDFLTPQEVYDKVVVIDAGHGGRAPGANKQGVNEKEIDLDIVLQLKKILDEDDHNIGVYYTRTDDSNPT
;
A
#
# COMPACT_ATOMS: atom_id res chain seq x y z
N PRO A 1 8.65 44.24 1.32
CA PRO A 1 9.44 43.12 0.85
C PRO A 1 8.90 41.86 1.50
N GLN A 2 8.22 41.04 0.72
CA GLN A 2 7.73 39.74 1.15
C GLN A 2 8.89 38.77 1.04
N ILE A 3 9.24 38.16 2.16
CA ILE A 3 10.22 37.06 2.21
C ILE A 3 9.46 35.78 1.90
N HIS A 4 9.65 35.24 0.71
CA HIS A 4 9.24 33.88 0.40
C HIS A 4 10.19 32.93 1.13
N THR A 5 9.73 32.35 2.23
CA THR A 5 10.37 31.15 2.81
C THR A 5 9.82 29.92 2.07
N GLY A 6 10.38 29.64 0.88
CA GLY A 6 10.28 28.33 0.28
C GLY A 6 11.07 27.36 1.15
N ALA A 7 10.47 26.26 1.57
CA ALA A 7 11.19 25.19 2.20
C ALA A 7 12.34 24.76 1.25
N VAL A 8 13.57 24.84 1.75
CA VAL A 8 14.74 24.39 0.99
C VAL A 8 14.75 22.86 1.15
N GLU A 9 14.36 22.19 0.09
CA GLU A 9 14.49 20.75 -0.06
C GLU A 9 15.94 20.32 0.22
N THR A 10 16.12 19.41 1.14
CA THR A 10 17.48 18.98 1.49
C THR A 10 18.08 18.18 0.34
N ARG A 11 19.42 18.15 0.28
CA ARG A 11 20.14 17.37 -0.75
C ARG A 11 19.80 15.88 -0.68
N GLU A 12 19.46 15.38 0.52
CA GLU A 12 19.09 13.99 0.77
C GLU A 12 17.68 13.68 0.24
N GLU A 13 16.71 14.60 0.41
CA GLU A 13 15.37 14.48 -0.17
C GLU A 13 15.40 14.46 -1.69
N ARG A 14 16.23 15.30 -2.31
CA ARG A 14 16.41 15.35 -3.76
C ARG A 14 17.08 14.09 -4.32
N LEU A 15 18.02 13.51 -3.58
CA LEU A 15 18.68 12.27 -3.97
C LEU A 15 17.72 11.08 -3.86
N ALA A 16 16.89 11.04 -2.81
CA ALA A 16 15.88 10.00 -2.64
C ALA A 16 14.78 10.08 -3.72
N GLU A 17 14.34 11.30 -4.11
CA GLU A 17 13.39 11.47 -5.23
C GLU A 17 14.02 11.11 -6.58
N GLN A 18 15.30 11.41 -6.79
CA GLN A 18 16.00 11.07 -8.02
C GLN A 18 16.22 9.55 -8.14
N GLU A 19 16.60 8.90 -7.06
CA GLU A 19 16.76 7.44 -6.98
C GLU A 19 15.42 6.72 -7.15
N TYR A 20 14.33 7.27 -6.59
CA TYR A 20 12.96 6.78 -6.78
C TYR A 20 12.50 6.94 -8.24
N ALA A 21 12.80 8.08 -8.88
CA ALA A 21 12.43 8.34 -10.27
C ALA A 21 13.26 7.51 -11.28
N GLU A 22 14.55 7.30 -11.02
CA GLU A 22 15.41 6.45 -11.85
C GLU A 22 14.98 4.98 -11.75
N ASN A 23 14.64 4.49 -10.56
CA ASN A 23 14.10 3.15 -10.37
C ASN A 23 12.75 2.94 -11.08
N GLN A 24 11.88 3.94 -11.14
CA GLN A 24 10.62 3.87 -11.90
C GLN A 24 10.83 3.84 -13.43
N THR A 25 11.89 4.45 -13.92
CA THR A 25 12.14 4.54 -15.37
C THR A 25 12.69 3.22 -15.94
N GLU A 26 13.46 2.46 -15.16
CA GLU A 26 14.01 1.15 -15.55
C GLU A 26 12.99 0.00 -15.48
N MET A 27 11.81 0.22 -14.85
CA MET A 27 10.86 -0.83 -14.53
C MET A 27 9.73 -1.01 -15.54
N LYS A 28 9.79 -0.37 -16.68
CA LYS A 28 8.75 -0.43 -17.71
C LYS A 28 8.62 -1.79 -18.43
N ASP A 29 9.53 -2.73 -18.21
CA ASP A 29 9.66 -3.96 -18.99
C ASP A 29 9.60 -5.27 -18.18
N LEU A 30 9.07 -5.26 -16.92
CA LEU A 30 8.70 -6.51 -16.29
C LEU A 30 7.35 -6.98 -16.86
N GLU A 31 7.41 -7.69 -17.97
CA GLU A 31 6.31 -8.51 -18.44
C GLU A 31 5.95 -9.49 -17.31
N ILE A 32 4.73 -9.41 -16.79
CA ILE A 32 4.16 -10.48 -15.95
C ILE A 32 4.03 -11.68 -16.88
N VAL A 33 5.00 -12.57 -16.85
CA VAL A 33 4.93 -13.82 -17.60
C VAL A 33 3.78 -14.62 -17.00
N ALA A 34 2.71 -14.75 -17.75
CA ALA A 34 1.61 -15.62 -17.39
C ALA A 34 2.16 -17.04 -17.21
N ALA A 35 2.21 -17.52 -15.97
CA ALA A 35 2.64 -18.86 -15.69
C ALA A 35 1.64 -19.85 -16.29
N ASP A 36 2.16 -20.91 -16.86
CA ASP A 36 1.39 -22.06 -17.34
C ASP A 36 0.59 -22.65 -16.16
N THR A 37 -0.74 -22.64 -16.27
CA THR A 37 -1.70 -22.88 -15.18
C THR A 37 -1.87 -24.35 -14.80
N SER A 38 -0.93 -25.24 -15.09
CA SER A 38 -1.14 -26.68 -14.99
C SER A 38 -0.85 -27.33 -13.63
N GLU A 39 -0.33 -26.61 -12.62
CA GLU A 39 -0.11 -27.13 -11.26
C GLU A 39 -0.44 -26.08 -10.17
N GLN A 40 -1.69 -25.60 -10.07
CA GLN A 40 -2.14 -24.85 -8.91
C GLN A 40 -2.57 -25.82 -7.80
N VAL A 41 -1.66 -26.18 -6.91
CA VAL A 41 -1.98 -26.94 -5.70
C VAL A 41 -2.49 -26.05 -4.57
N HIS A 42 -2.24 -24.72 -4.63
CA HIS A 42 -2.75 -23.70 -3.71
C HIS A 42 -3.25 -22.50 -4.53
N GLY A 43 -4.46 -22.05 -4.24
CA GLY A 43 -5.12 -21.03 -5.02
C GLY A 43 -4.81 -19.59 -4.56
N GLY A 44 -3.69 -19.01 -4.99
CA GLY A 44 -3.46 -17.57 -4.88
C GLY A 44 -3.48 -16.93 -6.27
N GLN A 45 -3.95 -15.68 -6.37
CA GLN A 45 -3.87 -14.91 -7.63
C GLN A 45 -2.41 -14.62 -7.99
N LEU A 46 -1.57 -14.36 -6.99
CA LEU A 46 -0.12 -14.28 -7.13
C LEU A 46 0.56 -15.24 -6.14
N GLN A 47 1.72 -15.74 -6.54
CA GLN A 47 2.61 -16.46 -5.65
C GLN A 47 4.03 -15.91 -5.75
N LEU A 48 4.68 -15.81 -4.61
CA LEU A 48 6.06 -15.39 -4.45
C LEU A 48 6.87 -16.59 -3.99
N LYS A 49 7.89 -16.97 -4.73
CA LYS A 49 8.85 -17.99 -4.27
C LYS A 49 9.66 -17.41 -3.12
N LEU A 50 9.69 -18.07 -1.97
CA LEU A 50 10.44 -17.58 -0.81
C LEU A 50 11.96 -17.72 -1.06
N PRO A 51 12.76 -16.71 -0.62
CA PRO A 51 14.22 -16.81 -0.66
C PRO A 51 14.72 -17.92 0.28
N GLU A 52 15.92 -18.39 0.06
CA GLU A 52 16.56 -19.36 0.94
C GLU A 52 16.73 -18.77 2.36
N GLY A 53 16.26 -19.49 3.38
CA GLY A 53 16.32 -19.08 4.77
C GLY A 53 15.22 -18.10 5.20
N VAL A 54 14.32 -17.67 4.30
CA VAL A 54 13.16 -16.86 4.62
C VAL A 54 11.91 -17.71 4.68
N THR A 55 11.12 -17.52 5.72
CA THR A 55 9.82 -18.19 5.90
C THR A 55 8.68 -17.22 5.65
N GLY A 56 7.47 -17.71 5.41
CA GLY A 56 6.31 -16.84 5.24
C GLY A 56 6.02 -15.94 6.44
N SER A 57 6.42 -16.35 7.66
CA SER A 57 6.27 -15.53 8.86
C SER A 57 7.21 -14.31 8.92
N ASP A 58 8.26 -14.29 8.10
CA ASP A 58 9.22 -13.19 8.03
C ASP A 58 8.74 -12.10 7.05
N ILE A 59 7.77 -12.42 6.19
CA ILE A 59 7.18 -11.49 5.24
C ILE A 59 6.27 -10.51 5.98
N GLN A 60 6.47 -9.22 5.73
CA GLN A 60 5.63 -8.17 6.25
C GLN A 60 4.91 -7.46 5.09
N PHE A 61 3.68 -7.03 5.32
CA PHE A 61 2.97 -6.22 4.35
C PHE A 61 2.21 -5.08 5.00
N THR A 62 1.99 -4.03 4.23
CA THR A 62 1.11 -2.91 4.56
C THR A 62 0.14 -2.70 3.41
N ASN A 63 -1.11 -2.35 3.73
CA ASN A 63 -2.13 -2.00 2.77
C ASN A 63 -2.55 -0.55 3.01
N ASP A 64 -2.19 0.34 2.09
CA ASP A 64 -2.59 1.74 2.11
C ASP A 64 -3.84 1.89 1.23
N TYR A 65 -4.99 1.94 1.86
CA TYR A 65 -6.28 2.02 1.17
C TYR A 65 -6.50 3.37 0.47
N VAL A 66 -5.85 4.44 0.93
CA VAL A 66 -5.97 5.78 0.34
C VAL A 66 -5.26 5.83 -1.00
N THR A 67 -4.03 5.33 -1.06
CA THR A 67 -3.24 5.25 -2.29
C THR A 67 -3.46 3.96 -3.06
N GLN A 68 -4.30 3.04 -2.54
CA GLN A 68 -4.57 1.72 -3.14
C GLN A 68 -3.28 0.92 -3.37
N THR A 69 -2.33 1.04 -2.44
CA THR A 69 -0.99 0.49 -2.59
C THR A 69 -0.70 -0.55 -1.52
N ILE A 70 -0.33 -1.74 -1.95
CA ILE A 70 0.12 -2.84 -1.09
C ILE A 70 1.65 -2.89 -1.18
N ARG A 71 2.33 -2.85 -0.03
CA ARG A 71 3.79 -3.02 0.05
C ARG A 71 4.10 -4.29 0.81
N ILE A 72 4.98 -5.11 0.24
CA ILE A 72 5.40 -6.39 0.78
C ILE A 72 6.91 -6.33 0.97
N SER A 73 7.36 -6.47 2.22
CA SER A 73 8.79 -6.47 2.57
C SER A 73 9.29 -7.90 2.75
N ILE A 74 10.39 -8.21 2.07
CA ILE A 74 11.02 -9.52 2.04
C ILE A 74 12.45 -9.37 2.58
N PRO A 75 12.75 -9.88 3.77
CA PRO A 75 14.07 -9.67 4.38
C PRO A 75 15.19 -10.35 3.59
N GLY A 76 16.36 -9.71 3.60
CA GLY A 76 17.57 -10.26 3.01
C GLY A 76 17.55 -10.45 1.50
N THR A 77 16.68 -9.74 0.79
CA THR A 77 16.60 -9.81 -0.67
C THR A 77 17.12 -8.54 -1.32
N ASP A 78 17.67 -8.71 -2.50
CA ASP A 78 18.17 -7.61 -3.32
C ASP A 78 17.57 -7.67 -4.74
N ARG A 79 18.03 -6.79 -5.60
CA ARG A 79 17.60 -6.70 -6.99
C ARG A 79 17.75 -8.04 -7.73
N SER A 80 18.82 -8.77 -7.49
CA SER A 80 19.10 -10.01 -8.21
C SER A 80 18.05 -11.09 -7.95
N TYR A 81 17.45 -11.09 -6.77
CA TYR A 81 16.36 -11.99 -6.44
C TYR A 81 15.13 -11.74 -7.33
N PHE A 82 14.78 -10.47 -7.55
CA PHE A 82 13.63 -10.11 -8.38
C PHE A 82 13.88 -10.33 -9.88
N GLU A 83 15.13 -10.16 -10.34
CA GLU A 83 15.51 -10.40 -11.74
C GLU A 83 15.30 -11.85 -12.17
N ASN A 84 15.24 -12.79 -11.22
CA ASN A 84 14.96 -14.20 -11.48
C ASN A 84 13.46 -14.53 -11.56
N GLY A 85 12.57 -13.52 -11.53
CA GLY A 85 11.14 -13.69 -11.65
C GLY A 85 10.51 -14.54 -10.52
N PRO A 86 10.71 -14.16 -9.24
CA PRO A 86 10.20 -14.97 -8.13
C PRO A 86 8.67 -14.89 -7.99
N ILE A 87 8.04 -13.91 -8.66
CA ILE A 87 6.59 -13.70 -8.62
C ILE A 87 5.98 -14.33 -9.86
N THR A 88 4.97 -15.14 -9.67
CA THR A 88 4.18 -15.77 -10.74
C THR A 88 2.69 -15.66 -10.45
N GLY A 89 1.86 -15.79 -11.48
CA GLY A 89 0.43 -15.61 -11.39
C GLY A 89 -0.06 -14.40 -12.16
N SER A 90 -1.34 -14.06 -12.04
CA SER A 90 -1.94 -12.90 -12.69
C SER A 90 -3.14 -12.39 -11.91
N SER A 91 -3.37 -11.10 -11.95
CA SER A 91 -4.60 -10.47 -11.47
C SER A 91 -4.92 -9.27 -12.35
N ASN A 92 -6.17 -9.18 -12.81
CA ASN A 92 -6.67 -8.02 -13.55
C ASN A 92 -6.86 -6.77 -12.67
N HIS A 93 -6.63 -6.90 -11.38
CA HIS A 93 -6.80 -5.85 -10.38
C HIS A 93 -5.53 -5.03 -10.13
N ILE A 94 -4.40 -5.50 -10.65
CA ILE A 94 -3.11 -4.85 -10.50
C ILE A 94 -2.94 -3.82 -11.61
N ALA A 95 -2.82 -2.54 -11.23
CA ALA A 95 -2.51 -1.46 -12.14
C ALA A 95 -0.99 -1.41 -12.44
N THR A 96 -0.16 -1.52 -11.39
CA THR A 96 1.31 -1.63 -11.54
C THR A 96 1.87 -2.54 -10.43
N LEU A 97 2.94 -3.25 -10.78
CA LEU A 97 3.76 -3.98 -9.84
C LEU A 97 5.20 -3.53 -10.02
N SER A 98 5.82 -3.13 -8.92
CA SER A 98 7.18 -2.66 -8.91
C SER A 98 7.95 -3.23 -7.72
N TYR A 99 9.28 -3.19 -7.78
CA TYR A 99 10.10 -3.54 -6.65
C TYR A 99 11.19 -2.52 -6.40
N SER A 100 11.59 -2.41 -5.15
CA SER A 100 12.66 -1.54 -4.68
C SER A 100 13.40 -2.24 -3.53
N SER A 101 14.39 -1.60 -2.95
CA SER A 101 15.03 -2.07 -1.72
C SER A 101 14.95 -0.99 -0.64
N LYS A 102 14.78 -1.42 0.59
CA LYS A 102 14.82 -0.56 1.76
C LYS A 102 15.79 -1.16 2.79
N GLY A 103 17.00 -0.62 2.83
CA GLY A 103 18.09 -1.21 3.60
C GLY A 103 18.51 -2.56 3.02
N GLU A 104 18.40 -3.62 3.82
CA GLU A 104 18.72 -5.00 3.42
C GLU A 104 17.49 -5.79 2.96
N ASP A 105 16.32 -5.15 2.88
CA ASP A 105 15.06 -5.79 2.51
C ASP A 105 14.64 -5.39 1.10
N GLY A 106 14.19 -6.36 0.35
CA GLY A 106 13.47 -6.12 -0.90
C GLY A 106 12.02 -5.74 -0.62
N VAL A 107 11.50 -4.78 -1.37
CA VAL A 107 10.11 -4.32 -1.25
C VAL A 107 9.40 -4.45 -2.58
N ILE A 108 8.31 -5.20 -2.60
CA ILE A 108 7.36 -5.22 -3.71
C ILE A 108 6.29 -4.17 -3.43
N GLU A 109 6.03 -3.32 -4.41
CA GLU A 109 4.93 -2.36 -4.37
C GLU A 109 3.92 -2.73 -5.46
N ILE A 110 2.67 -2.94 -5.05
CA ILE A 110 1.55 -3.28 -5.92
C ILE A 110 0.52 -2.16 -5.82
N VAL A 111 0.33 -1.42 -6.92
CA VAL A 111 -0.76 -0.44 -7.03
C VAL A 111 -1.96 -1.15 -7.63
N MET A 112 -3.09 -1.04 -6.96
CA MET A 112 -4.34 -1.70 -7.34
C MET A 112 -5.26 -0.73 -8.10
N ASP A 113 -6.20 -1.26 -8.89
CA ASP A 113 -7.21 -0.46 -9.61
C ASP A 113 -8.30 0.12 -8.69
N ARG A 114 -8.43 -0.42 -7.49
CA ARG A 114 -9.32 0.01 -6.40
C ARG A 114 -8.86 -0.56 -5.06
N VAL A 115 -9.64 -0.35 -4.01
CA VAL A 115 -9.38 -0.93 -2.69
C VAL A 115 -9.65 -2.43 -2.70
N TYR A 116 -8.67 -3.21 -2.20
CA TYR A 116 -8.77 -4.64 -1.94
C TYR A 116 -8.26 -4.97 -0.55
N GLU A 117 -8.81 -6.03 0.02
CA GLU A 117 -8.23 -6.72 1.16
C GLU A 117 -7.24 -7.78 0.67
N LEU A 118 -6.11 -7.87 1.35
CA LEU A 118 -5.10 -8.86 1.05
C LEU A 118 -5.29 -10.09 1.94
N LYS A 119 -5.62 -11.22 1.34
CA LYS A 119 -5.57 -12.53 2.00
C LYS A 119 -4.27 -13.20 1.63
N THR A 120 -3.56 -13.74 2.62
CA THR A 120 -2.28 -14.39 2.42
C THR A 120 -2.25 -15.78 3.05
N GLU A 121 -1.57 -16.68 2.37
CA GLU A 121 -1.24 -18.03 2.85
C GLU A 121 0.22 -18.32 2.48
N TYR A 122 0.88 -19.27 3.15
CA TYR A 122 2.25 -19.66 2.79
C TYR A 122 2.54 -21.09 3.18
N ASP A 123 3.50 -21.66 2.47
CA ASP A 123 4.12 -22.96 2.78
C ASP A 123 5.66 -22.80 2.93
N ASN A 124 6.40 -23.87 2.82
CA ASN A 124 7.86 -23.86 2.95
C ASN A 124 8.60 -23.25 1.74
N ALA A 125 7.90 -23.04 0.61
CA ALA A 125 8.51 -22.61 -0.65
C ALA A 125 7.92 -21.34 -1.21
N TYR A 126 6.64 -21.07 -0.93
CA TYR A 126 5.91 -19.98 -1.54
C TYR A 126 5.06 -19.20 -0.54
N TYR A 127 4.85 -17.92 -0.84
CA TYR A 127 3.88 -17.04 -0.23
C TYR A 127 2.81 -16.69 -1.27
N TYR A 128 1.54 -16.86 -0.91
CA TYR A 128 0.39 -16.71 -1.81
C TYR A 128 -0.40 -15.47 -1.45
N PHE A 129 -0.90 -14.77 -2.47
CA PHE A 129 -1.66 -13.53 -2.32
C PHE A 129 -2.99 -13.66 -3.07
N ASP A 130 -4.08 -13.33 -2.39
CA ASP A 130 -5.40 -13.10 -2.97
C ASP A 130 -5.87 -11.69 -2.68
N PHE A 131 -6.39 -11.02 -3.69
CA PHE A 131 -6.97 -9.69 -3.61
C PHE A 131 -8.49 -9.84 -3.61
N LEU A 132 -9.10 -9.57 -2.46
CA LEU A 132 -10.54 -9.69 -2.26
C LEU A 132 -11.16 -8.30 -2.18
N THR A 133 -12.32 -8.12 -2.77
CA THR A 133 -13.07 -6.88 -2.57
C THR A 133 -13.52 -6.79 -1.10
N PRO A 134 -13.68 -5.57 -0.56
CA PRO A 134 -14.21 -5.42 0.80
C PRO A 134 -15.53 -6.17 1.04
N GLN A 135 -16.39 -6.25 0.01
CA GLN A 135 -17.67 -6.96 0.07
C GLN A 135 -17.56 -8.48 0.10
N GLU A 136 -16.40 -9.04 -0.30
CA GLU A 136 -16.13 -10.48 -0.17
C GLU A 136 -15.62 -10.85 1.22
N VAL A 137 -15.10 -9.85 1.97
CA VAL A 137 -14.51 -10.06 3.30
C VAL A 137 -15.48 -9.67 4.41
N TYR A 138 -16.21 -8.56 4.26
CA TYR A 138 -17.02 -7.95 5.30
C TYR A 138 -18.51 -8.00 4.98
N ASP A 139 -19.35 -8.21 6.00
CA ASP A 139 -20.82 -8.15 5.88
C ASP A 139 -21.33 -6.75 5.55
N LYS A 140 -20.60 -5.74 5.99
CA LYS A 140 -20.88 -4.31 5.72
C LYS A 140 -19.59 -3.58 5.43
N VAL A 141 -19.68 -2.60 4.53
CA VAL A 141 -18.57 -1.71 4.19
C VAL A 141 -19.02 -0.27 4.42
N VAL A 142 -18.21 0.48 5.17
CA VAL A 142 -18.45 1.89 5.50
C VAL A 142 -17.21 2.69 5.09
N VAL A 143 -17.43 3.80 4.38
CA VAL A 143 -16.39 4.80 4.10
C VAL A 143 -16.70 6.04 4.91
N ILE A 144 -15.72 6.52 5.66
CA ILE A 144 -15.82 7.73 6.49
C ILE A 144 -14.91 8.78 5.89
N ASP A 145 -15.53 9.90 5.49
CA ASP A 145 -14.83 11.03 4.90
C ASP A 145 -14.65 12.14 5.94
N ALA A 146 -13.38 12.48 6.21
CA ALA A 146 -13.04 13.67 6.98
C ALA A 146 -12.91 14.85 6.03
N GLY A 147 -13.93 15.67 5.93
CA GLY A 147 -14.01 16.81 5.02
C GLY A 147 -12.80 17.75 5.14
N HIS A 148 -12.43 18.40 4.03
CA HIS A 148 -11.28 19.29 3.94
C HIS A 148 -9.95 18.57 4.25
N GLY A 149 -8.85 19.31 4.52
CA GLY A 149 -7.53 18.73 4.86
C GLY A 149 -6.39 19.40 4.11
N GLY A 150 -5.18 19.27 4.59
CA GLY A 150 -3.98 19.83 3.99
C GLY A 150 -4.15 21.32 3.65
N ARG A 151 -4.18 21.65 2.37
CA ARG A 151 -4.32 23.03 1.86
C ARG A 151 -5.74 23.57 1.88
N ALA A 152 -6.76 22.75 2.11
CA ALA A 152 -8.16 23.13 2.17
C ALA A 152 -8.62 23.23 3.63
N PRO A 153 -8.57 24.41 4.27
CA PRO A 153 -8.89 24.56 5.69
C PRO A 153 -10.38 24.44 5.99
N GLY A 154 -11.26 24.55 4.99
CA GLY A 154 -12.69 24.75 5.19
C GLY A 154 -13.00 26.14 5.77
N ALA A 155 -14.10 26.25 6.48
CA ALA A 155 -14.45 27.46 7.19
C ALA A 155 -13.46 27.73 8.34
N ASN A 156 -13.15 29.03 8.59
CA ASN A 156 -12.34 29.45 9.73
C ASN A 156 -13.16 30.39 10.62
N LYS A 157 -13.23 30.05 11.90
CA LYS A 157 -13.86 30.90 12.88
C LYS A 157 -13.05 30.92 14.19
N GLN A 158 -12.65 32.09 14.63
CA GLN A 158 -11.88 32.26 15.88
C GLN A 158 -10.58 31.51 15.93
N GLY A 159 -9.94 31.28 14.76
CA GLY A 159 -8.66 30.57 14.67
C GLY A 159 -8.79 29.03 14.60
N VAL A 160 -10.01 28.50 14.58
CA VAL A 160 -10.28 27.08 14.38
C VAL A 160 -10.69 26.82 12.94
N ASN A 161 -10.08 25.87 12.27
CA ASN A 161 -10.43 25.44 10.91
C ASN A 161 -11.40 24.26 10.94
N GLU A 162 -12.31 24.21 9.99
CA GLU A 162 -13.28 23.13 9.82
C GLU A 162 -12.56 21.78 9.68
N LYS A 163 -11.49 21.69 8.88
CA LYS A 163 -10.70 20.48 8.68
C LYS A 163 -10.20 19.83 9.97
N GLU A 164 -9.91 20.63 11.00
CA GLU A 164 -9.43 20.16 12.31
C GLU A 164 -10.56 19.49 13.08
N ILE A 165 -11.75 20.10 13.05
CA ILE A 165 -12.95 19.54 13.70
C ILE A 165 -13.36 18.23 13.00
N ASP A 166 -13.39 18.23 11.67
CA ASP A 166 -13.78 17.04 10.88
C ASP A 166 -12.85 15.88 11.17
N LEU A 167 -11.53 16.14 11.19
CA LEU A 167 -10.53 15.13 11.52
C LEU A 167 -10.70 14.61 12.95
N ASP A 168 -10.90 15.49 13.92
CA ASP A 168 -11.09 15.10 15.32
C ASP A 168 -12.31 14.19 15.51
N ILE A 169 -13.43 14.51 14.82
CA ILE A 169 -14.64 13.68 14.83
C ILE A 169 -14.33 12.30 14.25
N VAL A 170 -13.67 12.23 13.10
CA VAL A 170 -13.32 10.97 12.44
C VAL A 170 -12.37 10.15 13.32
N LEU A 171 -11.36 10.76 13.94
CA LEU A 171 -10.42 10.05 14.81
C LEU A 171 -11.09 9.52 16.10
N GLN A 172 -12.10 10.22 16.65
CA GLN A 172 -12.88 9.68 17.76
C GLN A 172 -13.76 8.51 17.33
N LEU A 173 -14.41 8.62 16.16
CA LEU A 173 -15.20 7.55 15.60
C LEU A 173 -14.35 6.31 15.28
N LYS A 174 -13.13 6.53 14.73
CA LYS A 174 -12.17 5.47 14.44
C LYS A 174 -11.85 4.62 15.68
N LYS A 175 -11.62 5.25 16.84
CA LYS A 175 -11.35 4.51 18.08
C LYS A 175 -12.49 3.58 18.45
N ILE A 176 -13.73 4.01 18.22
CA ILE A 176 -14.92 3.21 18.55
C ILE A 176 -15.08 2.05 17.57
N LEU A 177 -14.88 2.33 16.28
CA LEU A 177 -15.07 1.35 15.22
C LEU A 177 -13.94 0.32 15.15
N ASP A 178 -12.70 0.69 15.48
CA ASP A 178 -11.57 -0.24 15.53
C ASP A 178 -11.67 -1.22 16.70
N GLU A 179 -12.44 -0.89 17.75
CA GLU A 179 -12.73 -1.75 18.90
C GLU A 179 -13.99 -2.63 18.68
N ASP A 180 -14.73 -2.39 17.59
CA ASP A 180 -15.96 -3.14 17.29
C ASP A 180 -15.58 -4.50 16.69
N ASP A 181 -16.17 -5.57 17.22
CA ASP A 181 -15.96 -6.94 16.78
C ASP A 181 -16.96 -7.39 15.69
N HIS A 182 -17.86 -6.51 15.24
CA HIS A 182 -18.72 -6.79 14.11
C HIS A 182 -17.91 -6.87 12.81
N ASN A 183 -18.32 -7.76 11.93
CA ASN A 183 -17.66 -7.95 10.64
C ASN A 183 -17.95 -6.78 9.66
N ILE A 184 -17.40 -5.61 9.98
CA ILE A 184 -17.58 -4.36 9.23
C ILE A 184 -16.21 -3.86 8.74
N GLY A 185 -16.06 -3.71 7.41
CA GLY A 185 -14.92 -3.02 6.81
C GLY A 185 -15.10 -1.50 6.91
N VAL A 186 -14.19 -0.82 7.60
CA VAL A 186 -14.26 0.64 7.76
C VAL A 186 -13.04 1.28 7.09
N TYR A 187 -13.28 2.18 6.15
CA TYR A 187 -12.25 2.89 5.40
C TYR A 187 -12.35 4.40 5.66
N TYR A 188 -11.21 5.06 5.75
CA TYR A 188 -11.12 6.49 6.04
C TYR A 188 -10.43 7.19 4.87
N THR A 189 -10.98 8.32 4.40
CA THR A 189 -10.36 9.11 3.32
C THR A 189 -9.06 9.78 3.78
N ARG A 190 -8.98 10.11 5.07
CA ARG A 190 -7.76 10.57 5.74
C ARG A 190 -7.84 10.33 7.25
N THR A 191 -6.68 10.16 7.88
CA THR A 191 -6.53 10.04 9.34
C THR A 191 -5.47 11.01 9.88
N ASP A 192 -5.02 11.94 9.05
CA ASP A 192 -4.09 13.01 9.37
C ASP A 192 -4.48 14.30 8.64
N ASP A 193 -3.66 15.36 8.69
CA ASP A 193 -3.91 16.61 7.95
C ASP A 193 -3.42 16.54 6.50
N SER A 194 -3.64 15.43 5.82
CA SER A 194 -3.43 15.31 4.38
C SER A 194 -4.57 15.92 3.57
N ASN A 195 -4.31 16.19 2.28
CA ASN A 195 -5.41 16.50 1.36
C ASN A 195 -6.20 15.22 1.11
N PRO A 196 -7.54 15.25 1.15
CA PRO A 196 -8.34 14.14 0.66
C PRO A 196 -8.05 13.93 -0.83
N THR A 197 -7.85 12.68 -1.21
CA THR A 197 -7.58 12.27 -2.60
C THR A 197 -8.87 11.91 -3.31
#